data_64cf798464dedf474084b1d7586ac86b
#
_entry.id   64cf798464dedf474084b1d7586ac86b
#
_cell.length_a   1.000
_cell.length_b   1.000
_cell.length_c   1.000
_cell.angle_alpha   90.00
_cell.angle_beta   90.00
_cell.angle_gamma   90.00
#
_symmetry.space_group_name_H-M   'P 1'
#
loop_
_entity.id
_entity.type
_entity.pdbx_description
1 polymer ?
#
loop_
_entity_poly.entity_id
_entity_poly.type
_entity_poly.pdbx_seq_one_letter_code
_entity_poly.pdbx_strand_id
1 'polypeptide(L)'
;MGRHVKYQEIDGAANSIRIPKGTSAEQPASPQAGQFRYNETLNALEFYNGTNFVQLLGGDGGKHTITSDPFTLDGSTLAYGPMSFEVDNPQNIHVFIEGIYQNPTQYSVSGTTITLTSILPADDGKTLTVLHGFDTA
;
A
#
# COMPACT_ATOMS: atom_id res chain seq x y z
N MET A 1 -9.61 43.11 6.66
CA MET A 1 -10.71 42.67 5.77
C MET A 1 -10.09 41.96 4.56
N GLY A 2 -10.20 40.66 4.51
CA GLY A 2 -9.69 39.87 3.37
C GLY A 2 -10.58 40.10 2.15
N ARG A 3 -9.97 40.50 1.03
CA ARG A 3 -10.66 40.51 -0.27
C ARG A 3 -10.94 39.07 -0.69
N HIS A 4 -12.17 38.66 -0.73
CA HIS A 4 -12.57 37.44 -1.45
C HIS A 4 -12.43 37.70 -2.95
N VAL A 5 -11.41 37.18 -3.57
CA VAL A 5 -11.29 37.13 -5.03
C VAL A 5 -12.13 35.95 -5.50
N LYS A 6 -13.22 36.22 -6.18
CA LYS A 6 -14.22 35.23 -6.61
C LYS A 6 -13.72 34.32 -7.73
N TYR A 7 -12.71 34.77 -8.49
CA TYR A 7 -11.98 34.02 -9.49
C TYR A 7 -10.54 34.50 -9.47
N GLN A 8 -9.62 33.61 -9.18
CA GLN A 8 -8.20 33.89 -9.30
C GLN A 8 -7.73 33.25 -10.60
N GLU A 9 -7.51 34.07 -11.62
CA GLU A 9 -6.80 33.64 -12.81
C GLU A 9 -5.33 33.56 -12.44
N ILE A 10 -4.75 32.39 -12.61
CA ILE A 10 -3.33 32.18 -12.41
C ILE A 10 -2.69 32.31 -13.78
N ASP A 11 -2.27 33.55 -14.11
CA ASP A 11 -1.49 33.81 -15.31
C ASP A 11 -0.05 33.34 -15.07
N GLY A 12 0.27 32.19 -15.68
CA GLY A 12 1.59 31.57 -15.54
C GLY A 12 2.56 32.06 -16.60
N ALA A 13 3.19 33.22 -16.39
CA ALA A 13 4.42 33.55 -17.10
C ALA A 13 5.59 32.61 -16.75
N ALA A 14 5.44 31.79 -15.72
CA ALA A 14 6.30 30.68 -15.35
C ALA A 14 5.46 29.39 -15.44
N ASN A 15 5.96 28.33 -16.05
CA ASN A 15 5.31 27.05 -16.29
C ASN A 15 4.95 26.29 -14.97
N SER A 16 4.72 26.99 -13.86
CA SER A 16 4.47 26.41 -12.55
C SER A 16 3.75 27.37 -11.59
N ILE A 17 3.01 26.80 -10.66
CA ILE A 17 2.40 27.52 -9.53
C ILE A 17 3.21 27.20 -8.29
N ARG A 18 3.56 28.21 -7.51
CA ARG A 18 4.13 28.03 -6.17
C ARG A 18 3.01 28.01 -5.15
N ILE A 19 2.85 26.89 -4.47
CA ILE A 19 1.89 26.72 -3.37
C ILE A 19 2.54 27.00 -2.02
N PRO A 20 1.77 27.27 -0.94
CA PRO A 20 2.29 27.35 0.42
C PRO A 20 3.08 26.10 0.81
N LYS A 21 4.18 26.28 1.54
CA LYS A 21 5.03 25.20 1.99
C LYS A 21 5.40 25.35 3.46
N GLY A 22 5.80 24.26 4.09
CA GLY A 22 6.28 24.21 5.46
C GLY A 22 6.42 22.78 5.95
N THR A 23 7.00 22.61 7.13
CA THR A 23 7.17 21.31 7.78
C THR A 23 5.85 20.74 8.29
N SER A 24 5.84 19.47 8.72
CA SER A 24 4.68 18.87 9.37
C SER A 24 4.27 19.61 10.66
N ALA A 25 5.23 20.17 11.39
CA ALA A 25 4.97 20.94 12.61
C ALA A 25 4.32 22.32 12.34
N GLU A 26 4.43 22.82 11.10
CA GLU A 26 3.86 24.10 10.66
C GLU A 26 2.51 23.94 9.96
N GLN A 27 1.88 22.81 10.12
CA GLN A 27 0.49 22.63 9.64
C GLN A 27 -0.44 23.62 10.35
N PRO A 28 -1.38 24.26 9.63
CA PRO A 28 -2.35 25.17 10.25
C PRO A 28 -3.12 24.52 11.40
N ALA A 29 -3.26 25.21 12.52
CA ALA A 29 -4.01 24.70 13.68
C ALA A 29 -5.52 24.59 13.43
N SER A 30 -6.06 25.31 12.44
CA SER A 30 -7.46 25.30 12.05
C SER A 30 -7.58 25.24 10.52
N PRO A 31 -7.21 24.12 9.92
CA PRO A 31 -7.25 23.99 8.47
C PRO A 31 -8.69 23.89 7.94
N GLN A 32 -8.88 24.29 6.69
CA GLN A 32 -10.16 24.15 5.99
C GLN A 32 -10.08 23.02 4.98
N ALA A 33 -11.15 22.24 4.83
CA ALA A 33 -11.21 21.18 3.84
C ALA A 33 -10.88 21.70 2.43
N GLY A 34 -10.04 20.98 1.72
CA GLY A 34 -9.56 21.39 0.40
C GLY A 34 -8.34 22.31 0.40
N GLN A 35 -7.77 22.68 1.56
CA GLN A 35 -6.50 23.40 1.59
C GLN A 35 -5.35 22.51 1.10
N PHE A 36 -4.54 23.07 0.22
CA PHE A 36 -3.34 22.43 -0.33
C PHE A 36 -2.09 23.09 0.21
N ARG A 37 -1.06 22.28 0.46
CA ARG A 37 0.30 22.74 0.78
C ARG A 37 1.34 21.71 0.38
N TYR A 38 2.59 22.15 0.29
CA TYR A 38 3.75 21.26 0.18
C TYR A 38 4.34 21.02 1.57
N ASN A 39 4.45 19.75 1.97
CA ASN A 39 5.07 19.36 3.24
C ASN A 39 6.56 19.08 3.03
N GLU A 40 7.41 19.92 3.60
CA GLU A 40 8.88 19.82 3.46
C GLU A 40 9.46 18.64 4.26
N THR A 41 8.77 18.20 5.34
CA THR A 41 9.21 17.03 6.12
C THR A 41 8.97 15.74 5.34
N LEU A 42 7.81 15.65 4.66
CA LEU A 42 7.40 14.47 3.91
C LEU A 42 7.82 14.53 2.44
N ASN A 43 8.35 15.68 2.00
CA ASN A 43 8.71 15.99 0.61
C ASN A 43 7.56 15.69 -0.37
N ALA A 44 6.33 16.03 0.01
CA ALA A 44 5.12 15.68 -0.71
C ALA A 44 4.08 16.81 -0.70
N LEU A 45 3.23 16.82 -1.72
CA LEU A 45 1.99 17.58 -1.69
C LEU A 45 1.02 16.95 -0.71
N GLU A 46 0.33 17.75 0.07
CA GLU A 46 -0.75 17.29 0.93
C GLU A 46 -1.97 18.21 0.84
N PHE A 47 -3.14 17.66 1.08
CA PHE A 47 -4.37 18.44 1.20
C PHE A 47 -5.13 18.05 2.47
N TYR A 48 -5.90 18.99 3.00
CA TYR A 48 -6.75 18.72 4.14
C TYR A 48 -8.11 18.19 3.68
N ASN A 49 -8.43 16.95 4.06
CA ASN A 49 -9.69 16.29 3.64
C ASN A 49 -10.91 16.64 4.53
N GLY A 50 -10.73 17.53 5.51
CA GLY A 50 -11.74 17.87 6.53
C GLY A 50 -11.47 17.24 7.89
N THR A 51 -10.59 16.24 7.96
CA THR A 51 -10.20 15.55 9.20
C THR A 51 -8.70 15.58 9.41
N ASN A 52 -7.91 15.24 8.38
CA ASN A 52 -6.46 15.18 8.42
C ASN A 52 -5.85 15.73 7.13
N PHE A 53 -4.56 16.11 7.21
CA PHE A 53 -3.76 16.28 6.01
C PHE A 53 -3.41 14.92 5.41
N VAL A 54 -3.76 14.74 4.15
CA VAL A 54 -3.54 13.53 3.37
C VAL A 54 -2.56 13.85 2.25
N GLN A 55 -1.54 13.03 2.08
CA GLN A 55 -0.59 13.20 0.97
C GLN A 55 -1.30 12.96 -0.35
N LEU A 56 -1.12 13.89 -1.30
CA LEU A 56 -1.28 13.56 -2.71
C LEU A 56 -0.02 12.80 -3.11
N LEU A 57 -0.13 11.51 -3.12
CA LEU A 57 0.90 10.66 -3.68
C LEU A 57 1.01 11.00 -5.17
N GLY A 58 2.04 11.75 -5.52
CA GLY A 58 2.58 11.67 -6.85
C GLY A 58 3.01 10.23 -7.00
N GLY A 59 2.21 9.45 -7.69
CA GLY A 59 2.55 8.05 -7.87
C GLY A 59 3.96 7.98 -8.43
N ASP A 60 4.83 7.29 -7.73
CA ASP A 60 6.13 6.83 -8.24
C ASP A 60 5.94 5.80 -9.38
N GLY A 61 4.75 5.86 -10.04
CA GLY A 61 4.32 4.93 -11.07
C GLY A 61 3.89 3.57 -10.51
N GLY A 62 3.52 3.51 -9.22
CA GLY A 62 3.01 2.26 -8.63
C GLY A 62 4.03 1.13 -8.69
N LYS A 63 5.31 1.42 -8.45
CA LYS A 63 6.32 0.39 -8.27
C LYS A 63 6.05 -0.33 -6.96
N HIS A 64 5.11 -1.27 -7.01
CA HIS A 64 4.93 -2.21 -5.91
C HIS A 64 6.12 -3.17 -5.88
N THR A 65 6.73 -3.30 -4.73
CA THR A 65 7.74 -4.34 -4.52
C THR A 65 7.00 -5.65 -4.29
N ILE A 66 7.08 -6.55 -5.27
CA ILE A 66 6.61 -7.91 -5.07
C ILE A 66 7.59 -8.63 -4.16
N THR A 67 7.08 -9.15 -3.07
CA THR A 67 7.85 -9.93 -2.09
C THR A 67 7.53 -11.41 -2.25
N SER A 68 8.55 -12.24 -2.09
CA SER A 68 8.43 -13.70 -2.13
C SER A 68 8.76 -14.27 -0.75
N ASP A 69 7.78 -14.91 -0.13
CA ASP A 69 7.95 -15.64 1.13
C ASP A 69 7.92 -17.15 0.87
N PRO A 70 9.08 -17.82 0.94
CA PRO A 70 9.16 -19.26 0.82
C PRO A 70 8.97 -19.94 2.17
N PHE A 71 8.22 -21.04 2.18
CA PHE A 71 8.05 -21.94 3.32
C PHE A 71 8.33 -23.38 2.88
N THR A 72 8.94 -24.17 3.75
CA THR A 72 9.12 -25.61 3.50
C THR A 72 7.91 -26.36 4.07
N LEU A 73 7.22 -27.12 3.24
CA LEU A 73 6.13 -27.97 3.65
C LEU A 73 6.68 -29.20 4.44
N ASP A 74 5.95 -29.62 5.46
CA ASP A 74 6.28 -30.78 6.31
C ASP A 74 5.34 -31.98 6.08
N GLY A 75 4.50 -31.91 5.04
CA GLY A 75 3.55 -32.96 4.71
C GLY A 75 2.38 -33.14 5.70
N SER A 76 2.24 -32.26 6.70
CA SER A 76 1.23 -32.38 7.77
C SER A 76 0.63 -31.05 8.20
N THR A 77 1.44 -30.01 8.32
CA THR A 77 1.00 -28.66 8.74
C THR A 77 0.30 -27.95 7.60
N LEU A 78 -0.86 -27.35 7.89
CA LEU A 78 -1.63 -26.59 6.90
C LEU A 78 -1.33 -25.09 6.94
N ALA A 79 -0.96 -24.55 8.10
CA ALA A 79 -0.77 -23.11 8.31
C ALA A 79 0.71 -22.73 8.28
N TYR A 80 1.05 -21.77 7.45
CA TYR A 80 2.43 -21.27 7.26
C TYR A 80 2.48 -19.75 7.44
N GLY A 81 3.55 -19.25 8.08
CA GLY A 81 3.76 -17.84 8.38
C GLY A 81 4.91 -17.65 9.39
N PRO A 82 5.22 -16.40 9.74
CA PRO A 82 4.59 -15.19 9.21
C PRO A 82 5.06 -14.85 7.80
N MET A 83 4.16 -14.36 6.96
CA MET A 83 4.51 -13.67 5.71
C MET A 83 5.04 -12.27 6.04
N SER A 84 5.79 -11.68 5.12
CA SER A 84 6.41 -10.35 5.30
C SER A 84 5.39 -9.21 5.45
N PHE A 85 4.18 -9.37 4.93
CA PHE A 85 3.08 -8.39 5.03
C PHE A 85 1.75 -9.07 5.34
N GLU A 86 0.84 -8.31 5.95
CA GLU A 86 -0.55 -8.74 6.12
C GLU A 86 -1.27 -8.80 4.77
N VAL A 87 -2.15 -9.77 4.63
CA VAL A 87 -2.96 -9.99 3.44
C VAL A 87 -4.43 -10.04 3.82
N ASP A 88 -5.20 -9.07 3.32
CA ASP A 88 -6.63 -8.96 3.61
C ASP A 88 -7.50 -9.83 2.68
N ASN A 89 -7.01 -10.10 1.47
CA ASN A 89 -7.75 -10.83 0.46
C ASN A 89 -6.87 -11.91 -0.21
N PRO A 90 -7.27 -13.19 -0.19
CA PRO A 90 -6.51 -14.27 -0.82
C PRO A 90 -6.34 -14.13 -2.34
N GLN A 91 -7.09 -13.23 -2.99
CA GLN A 91 -6.92 -12.93 -4.42
C GLN A 91 -5.78 -11.93 -4.69
N ASN A 92 -5.28 -11.27 -3.65
CA ASN A 92 -4.18 -10.30 -3.77
C ASN A 92 -2.79 -10.94 -3.60
N ILE A 93 -2.72 -12.26 -3.60
CA ILE A 93 -1.47 -13.03 -3.57
C ILE A 93 -1.46 -14.09 -4.66
N HIS A 94 -0.27 -14.51 -5.03
CA HIS A 94 -0.07 -15.67 -5.87
C HIS A 94 0.70 -16.75 -5.10
N VAL A 95 0.13 -17.94 -5.06
CA VAL A 95 0.65 -19.07 -4.29
C VAL A 95 1.12 -20.18 -5.23
N PHE A 96 2.30 -20.71 -4.97
CA PHE A 96 2.90 -21.79 -5.74
C PHE A 96 3.41 -22.90 -4.80
N ILE A 97 3.26 -24.13 -5.22
CA ILE A 97 3.97 -25.28 -4.61
C ILE A 97 4.85 -25.88 -5.71
N GLU A 98 6.17 -25.90 -5.49
CA GLU A 98 7.14 -26.33 -6.50
C GLU A 98 6.95 -25.64 -7.86
N GLY A 99 6.59 -24.35 -7.87
CA GLY A 99 6.34 -23.59 -9.10
C GLY A 99 4.95 -23.83 -9.73
N ILE A 100 4.13 -24.71 -9.16
CA ILE A 100 2.75 -24.95 -9.63
C ILE A 100 1.80 -23.99 -8.91
N TYR A 101 1.09 -23.17 -9.69
CA TYR A 101 0.12 -22.21 -9.17
C TYR A 101 -1.01 -22.90 -8.41
N GLN A 102 -1.35 -22.34 -7.25
CA GLN A 102 -2.48 -22.75 -6.42
C GLN A 102 -3.64 -21.76 -6.56
N ASN A 103 -4.83 -22.29 -6.84
CA ASN A 103 -6.03 -21.46 -6.96
C ASN A 103 -6.41 -20.88 -5.58
N PRO A 104 -6.93 -19.62 -5.47
CA PRO A 104 -7.39 -19.02 -4.21
C PRO A 104 -8.44 -19.82 -3.44
N THR A 105 -9.09 -20.82 -4.07
CA THR A 105 -9.98 -21.76 -3.39
C THR A 105 -9.25 -22.86 -2.60
N GLN A 106 -7.94 -23.00 -2.81
CA GLN A 106 -7.10 -24.02 -2.19
C GLN A 106 -6.38 -23.53 -0.92
N TYR A 107 -6.57 -22.28 -0.57
CA TYR A 107 -6.00 -21.68 0.64
C TYR A 107 -6.89 -20.56 1.18
N SER A 108 -6.64 -20.16 2.42
CA SER A 108 -7.16 -18.96 3.04
C SER A 108 -6.02 -18.17 3.65
N VAL A 109 -6.25 -16.87 3.90
CA VAL A 109 -5.28 -15.99 4.56
C VAL A 109 -5.93 -15.30 5.76
N SER A 110 -5.12 -15.04 6.79
CA SER A 110 -5.52 -14.26 7.95
C SER A 110 -4.28 -13.56 8.51
N GLY A 111 -4.25 -12.24 8.40
CA GLY A 111 -3.09 -11.44 8.73
C GLY A 111 -1.86 -11.90 7.94
N THR A 112 -0.82 -12.34 8.62
CA THR A 112 0.42 -12.84 8.00
C THR A 112 0.47 -14.36 7.85
N THR A 113 -0.66 -15.07 8.01
CA THR A 113 -0.71 -16.53 7.94
C THR A 113 -1.50 -16.99 6.72
N ILE A 114 -0.91 -17.88 5.92
CA ILE A 114 -1.60 -18.65 4.89
C ILE A 114 -1.94 -20.04 5.42
N THR A 115 -3.16 -20.49 5.15
CA THR A 115 -3.62 -21.84 5.52
C THR A 115 -4.08 -22.58 4.27
N LEU A 116 -3.43 -23.68 3.94
CA LEU A 116 -3.80 -24.55 2.83
C LEU A 116 -5.07 -25.34 3.20
N THR A 117 -5.92 -25.62 2.24
CA THR A 117 -7.12 -26.46 2.46
C THR A 117 -6.78 -27.93 2.61
N SER A 118 -5.69 -28.36 2.02
CA SER A 118 -5.19 -29.74 2.12
C SER A 118 -3.69 -29.78 1.88
N ILE A 119 -3.05 -30.78 2.43
CA ILE A 119 -1.64 -31.13 2.19
C ILE A 119 -1.53 -32.64 2.17
N LEU A 120 -0.59 -33.17 1.40
CA LEU A 120 -0.31 -34.60 1.31
C LEU A 120 1.04 -34.90 1.95
N PRO A 121 1.23 -36.09 2.55
CA PRO A 121 2.57 -36.51 3.02
C PRO A 121 3.66 -36.47 1.93
N ALA A 122 3.26 -36.62 0.66
CA ALA A 122 4.15 -36.49 -0.49
C ALA A 122 4.60 -35.03 -0.77
N ASP A 123 4.05 -34.05 -0.03
CA ASP A 123 4.45 -32.65 -0.11
C ASP A 123 5.56 -32.29 0.90
N ASP A 124 5.97 -33.23 1.76
CA ASP A 124 7.09 -33.06 2.67
C ASP A 124 8.37 -32.65 1.92
N GLY A 125 9.02 -31.60 2.40
CA GLY A 125 10.22 -31.04 1.80
C GLY A 125 9.98 -30.15 0.58
N LYS A 126 8.74 -30.04 0.05
CA LYS A 126 8.41 -29.14 -1.06
C LYS A 126 8.39 -27.69 -0.61
N THR A 127 8.60 -26.78 -1.55
CA THR A 127 8.58 -25.34 -1.29
C THR A 127 7.21 -24.77 -1.64
N LEU A 128 6.55 -24.18 -0.63
CA LEU A 128 5.42 -23.28 -0.78
C LEU A 128 5.98 -21.85 -0.96
N THR A 129 5.67 -21.20 -2.06
CA THR A 129 6.07 -19.81 -2.32
C THR A 129 4.86 -18.92 -2.39
N VAL A 130 4.83 -17.87 -1.59
CA VAL A 130 3.79 -16.84 -1.62
C VAL A 130 4.37 -15.56 -2.19
N LEU A 131 3.84 -15.10 -3.32
CA LEU A 131 4.13 -13.78 -3.88
C LEU A 131 3.02 -12.82 -3.43
N HIS A 132 3.39 -11.71 -2.82
CA HIS A 132 2.47 -10.67 -2.34
C HIS A 132 3.05 -9.26 -2.50
N GLY A 133 2.28 -8.25 -2.10
CA GLY A 133 2.62 -6.84 -2.36
C GLY A 133 1.82 -6.24 -3.51
N PHE A 134 0.80 -6.96 -3.99
CA PHE A 134 -0.06 -6.48 -5.09
C PHE A 134 -1.10 -5.45 -4.62
N ASP A 135 -1.37 -5.39 -3.31
CA ASP A 135 -2.37 -4.55 -2.65
C ASP A 135 -1.78 -3.49 -1.71
N THR A 136 -0.45 -3.36 -1.66
CA THR A 136 0.19 -2.30 -0.89
C THR A 136 0.04 -0.97 -1.62
N ALA A 137 -0.82 -0.12 -1.08
CA ALA A 137 -0.97 1.27 -1.52
C ALA A 137 0.06 2.18 -0.84
#